data_e73bbb10b77714715f56f1e2da2c5c5a
#
_entry.id   e73bbb10b77714715f56f1e2da2c5c5a
#
_cell.length_a   1.000
_cell.length_b   1.000
_cell.length_c   1.000
_cell.angle_alpha   90.00
_cell.angle_beta   90.00
_cell.angle_gamma   90.00
#
_symmetry.space_group_name_H-M   'P 1'
#
loop_
_entity.id
_entity.type
_entity.pdbx_description
1 polymer ?
#
loop_
_entity_poly.entity_id
_entity_poly.type
_entity_poly.pdbx_seq_one_letter_code
_entity_poly.pdbx_strand_id
1 'polypeptide(L)' 'MKMFTELPEIMTAKDISSYLGISRRRVYELFQLHPDHGGIENFEIGMSKRVLKEDLIKWIGKQKKVKQIEVS' A
#
# COMPACT_ATOMS: atom_id res chain seq x y z
N MET A 1 -1.86 2.89 -16.63
CA MET A 1 -1.34 2.76 -15.25
C MET A 1 -0.17 3.71 -15.05
N LYS A 2 -0.13 4.39 -13.92
CA LYS A 2 0.97 5.32 -13.63
C LYS A 2 2.24 4.57 -13.28
N MET A 3 3.37 5.08 -13.72
CA MET A 3 4.66 4.57 -13.30
C MET A 3 4.93 4.98 -11.85
N PHE A 4 5.80 4.24 -11.15
CA PHE A 4 6.15 4.60 -9.77
C PHE A 4 6.68 6.03 -9.67
N THR A 5 7.43 6.48 -10.68
CA THR A 5 7.99 7.83 -10.70
C THR A 5 6.92 8.92 -10.78
N GLU A 6 5.70 8.57 -11.23
CA GLU A 6 4.60 9.52 -11.35
C GLU A 6 3.74 9.60 -10.09
N LEU A 7 3.99 8.72 -9.12
CA LEU A 7 3.23 8.72 -7.87
C LEU A 7 3.75 9.80 -6.93
N PRO A 8 2.87 10.41 -6.13
CA PRO A 8 3.33 11.38 -5.13
C PRO A 8 4.16 10.69 -4.05
N GLU A 9 5.08 11.44 -3.45
CA GLU A 9 5.92 10.90 -2.37
C GLU A 9 5.11 10.47 -1.16
N ILE A 10 4.02 11.16 -0.87
CA ILE A 10 3.09 10.83 0.21
C ILE A 10 1.73 10.56 -0.39
N MET A 11 1.19 9.38 -0.12
CA MET A 11 -0.04 8.92 -0.75
C MET A 11 -1.16 8.78 0.26
N THR A 12 -2.38 9.07 -0.19
CA THR A 12 -3.60 8.89 0.60
C THR A 12 -4.23 7.54 0.29
N ALA A 13 -5.23 7.14 1.09
CA ALA A 13 -6.00 5.93 0.80
C ALA A 13 -6.64 6.00 -0.59
N LYS A 14 -7.11 7.18 -0.98
CA LYS A 14 -7.70 7.37 -2.31
C LYS A 14 -6.68 7.12 -3.40
N ASP A 15 -5.46 7.66 -3.23
CA ASP A 15 -4.39 7.46 -4.21
C ASP A 15 -4.06 5.98 -4.37
N ILE A 16 -3.94 5.28 -3.25
CA ILE A 16 -3.59 3.85 -3.25
C ILE A 16 -4.73 3.04 -3.87
N SER A 17 -5.96 3.34 -3.51
CA SER A 17 -7.13 2.68 -4.07
C SER A 17 -7.15 2.79 -5.59
N SER A 18 -6.93 3.99 -6.11
CA SER A 18 -6.89 4.22 -7.56
C SER A 18 -5.74 3.47 -8.22
N TYR A 19 -4.56 3.53 -7.62
CA TYR A 19 -3.37 2.94 -8.21
C TYR A 19 -3.46 1.41 -8.24
N LEU A 20 -3.90 0.80 -7.14
CA LEU A 20 -3.97 -0.66 -7.02
C LEU A 20 -5.25 -1.25 -7.60
N GLY A 21 -6.27 -0.42 -7.87
CA GLY A 21 -7.55 -0.90 -8.38
C GLY A 21 -8.36 -1.65 -7.34
N ILE A 22 -8.26 -1.28 -6.08
CA ILE A 22 -9.04 -1.87 -4.99
C ILE A 22 -9.87 -0.79 -4.31
N SER A 23 -10.86 -1.19 -3.52
CA SER A 23 -11.71 -0.22 -2.82
C SER A 23 -10.95 0.50 -1.70
N ARG A 24 -11.41 1.71 -1.35
CA ARG A 24 -10.84 2.44 -0.22
C ARG A 24 -10.99 1.65 1.08
N ARG A 25 -12.12 0.98 1.24
CA ARG A 25 -12.37 0.15 2.41
C ARG A 25 -11.28 -0.91 2.56
N ARG A 26 -10.90 -1.54 1.46
CA ARG A 26 -9.84 -2.55 1.48
C ARG A 26 -8.50 -1.91 1.87
N VAL A 27 -8.24 -0.71 1.38
CA VAL A 27 -7.02 0.01 1.74
C VAL A 27 -6.98 0.29 3.24
N TYR A 28 -8.10 0.75 3.82
CA TYR A 28 -8.16 0.99 5.27
C TYR A 28 -7.97 -0.28 6.08
N GLU A 29 -8.47 -1.41 5.61
CA GLU A 29 -8.21 -2.70 6.24
C GLU A 29 -6.73 -3.01 6.26
N LEU A 30 -6.05 -2.75 5.14
CA LEU A 30 -4.61 -2.97 5.05
C LEU A 30 -3.82 -2.02 5.97
N PHE A 31 -4.33 -0.83 6.20
CA PHE A 31 -3.70 0.12 7.14
C PHE A 31 -3.80 -0.36 8.59
N GLN A 32 -4.85 -1.08 8.92
CA GLN A 32 -5.09 -1.56 10.28
C GLN A 32 -4.24 -2.78 10.63
N LEU A 33 -3.80 -3.52 9.62
CA LEU A 33 -2.96 -4.69 9.83
C LEU A 33 -1.52 -4.26 10.09
N HIS A 34 -0.86 -4.96 11.01
CA HIS A 34 0.58 -4.75 11.21
C HIS A 34 1.32 -5.15 9.93
N PRO A 35 2.39 -4.43 9.55
CA PRO A 35 3.15 -4.79 8.34
C PRO A 35 3.63 -6.25 8.33
N ASP A 36 3.94 -6.82 9.48
CA ASP A 36 4.34 -8.23 9.57
C ASP A 36 3.20 -9.19 9.24
N HIS A 37 1.97 -8.73 9.28
CA HIS A 37 0.77 -9.53 9.01
C HIS A 37 0.13 -9.16 7.67
N GLY A 38 0.89 -8.56 6.78
CA GLY A 38 0.39 -8.22 5.45
C GLY A 38 -0.15 -6.81 5.31
N GLY A 39 -0.02 -5.99 6.34
CA GLY A 39 -0.47 -4.60 6.28
C GLY A 39 0.50 -3.70 5.55
N ILE A 40 0.00 -2.52 5.16
CA ILE A 40 0.80 -1.48 4.56
C ILE A 40 1.27 -0.53 5.67
N GLU A 41 2.58 -0.28 5.75
CA GLU A 41 3.09 0.66 6.73
C GLU A 41 2.56 2.05 6.43
N ASN A 42 2.04 2.71 7.46
CA ASN A 42 1.38 4.00 7.31
C ASN A 42 1.62 4.87 8.53
N PHE A 43 1.32 6.15 8.39
CA PHE A 43 1.40 7.11 9.50
C PHE A 43 0.23 8.07 9.42
N GLU A 44 0.02 8.84 10.47
CA GLU A 44 -1.09 9.78 10.52
C GLU A 44 -0.59 11.22 10.58
N ILE A 45 -1.29 12.08 9.84
CA ILE A 45 -1.14 13.52 9.95
C ILE A 45 -2.50 14.02 10.43
N GLY A 46 -2.57 14.42 11.70
CA GLY A 46 -3.86 14.68 12.31
C GLY A 46 -4.69 13.41 12.38
N MET A 47 -5.86 13.41 11.74
CA MET A 47 -6.74 12.23 11.68
C MET A 47 -6.68 11.53 10.32
N SER A 48 -5.76 11.92 9.47
CA SER A 48 -5.67 11.40 8.11
C SER A 48 -4.49 10.45 7.98
N LYS A 49 -4.74 9.27 7.44
CA LYS A 49 -3.70 8.27 7.21
C LYS A 49 -2.96 8.58 5.91
N ARG A 50 -1.65 8.37 5.94
CA ARG A 50 -0.77 8.60 4.79
C ARG A 50 0.24 7.48 4.68
N VAL A 51 0.75 7.27 3.46
CA VAL A 51 1.75 6.24 3.18
C VAL A 51 2.86 6.85 2.35
N LEU A 52 4.11 6.57 2.71
CA LEU A 52 5.23 6.94 1.87
C LEU A 52 5.24 6.06 0.62
N LYS A 53 5.53 6.66 -0.52
CA LYS A 53 5.59 5.91 -1.78
C LYS A 53 6.52 4.70 -1.68
N GLU A 54 7.69 4.87 -1.08
CA GLU A 54 8.65 3.77 -0.96
C GLU A 54 8.09 2.61 -0.12
N ASP A 55 7.29 2.91 0.90
CA ASP A 55 6.68 1.87 1.73
C ASP A 55 5.63 1.09 0.94
N LEU A 56 4.87 1.77 0.08
CA LEU A 56 3.91 1.11 -0.78
C LEU A 56 4.62 0.19 -1.78
N ILE A 57 5.72 0.65 -2.36
CA ILE A 57 6.49 -0.14 -3.31
C ILE A 57 7.04 -1.40 -2.62
N LYS A 58 7.55 -1.27 -1.40
CA LYS A 58 8.02 -2.42 -0.63
C LYS A 58 6.90 -3.42 -0.37
N TRP A 59 5.72 -2.91 -0.03
CA TRP A 59 4.56 -3.78 0.21
C TRP A 59 4.18 -4.55 -1.05
N ILE A 60 4.15 -3.88 -2.20
CA ILE A 60 3.86 -4.54 -3.47
C ILE A 60 4.88 -5.64 -3.75
N GLY A 61 6.15 -5.36 -3.50
CA GLY A 61 7.20 -6.36 -3.67
C GLY A 61 7.00 -7.58 -2.80
N LYS A 62 6.57 -7.39 -1.56
CA LYS A 62 6.29 -8.50 -0.64
C LYS A 62 5.13 -9.36 -1.14
N GLN A 63 4.10 -8.74 -1.68
CA GLN A 63 2.94 -9.47 -2.21
C GLN A 63 3.36 -10.35 -3.39
N LYS A 64 4.21 -9.85 -4.26
CA LYS A 64 4.72 -10.62 -5.39
C LYS A 64 5.55 -11.80 -4.93
N LYS A 65 6.39 -11.61 -3.90
CA LYS A 65 7.22 -12.68 -3.37
C LYS A 65 6.40 -13.80 -2.75
N VAL A 66 5.38 -13.44 -1.97
CA VAL A 66 4.50 -14.43 -1.34
C VAL A 66 3.86 -15.31 -2.40
N LYS A 67 3.37 -14.70 -3.47
CA LYS A 67 2.74 -15.44 -4.55
C LYS A 67 3.73 -16.37 -5.25
N GLN A 68 4.96 -15.92 -5.48
CA GLN A 68 5.99 -16.74 -6.10
C GLN A 68 6.33 -17.95 -5.25
N ILE A 69 6.42 -17.79 -3.94
CA ILE A 69 6.69 -18.88 -3.02
C ILE A 69 5.57 -19.91 -3.05
N GLU A 70 4.33 -19.45 -3.10
CA GLU A 70 3.17 -20.35 -3.14
C GLU A 70 3.13 -21.20 -4.41
N VAL A 71 3.61 -20.66 -5.50
CA VAL A 71 3.58 -21.33 -6.80
C VAL A 71 4.69 -22.37 -6.90
N SER A 72 5.80 -22.14 -6.22
CA SER A 72 6.92 -23.08 -6.24
C SER A 72 6.72 -24.21 -5.21
#